data_c774edba999e926508062849a83235d9
#
_entry.id   c774edba999e926508062849a83235d9
#
_cell.length_a   1.000
_cell.length_b   1.000
_cell.length_c   1.000
_cell.angle_alpha   90.00
_cell.angle_beta   90.00
_cell.angle_gamma   90.00
#
_symmetry.space_group_name_H-M   'P 1'
#
loop_
_entity.id
_entity.type
_entity.pdbx_description
1 polymer ?
#
loop_
_entity_poly.entity_id
_entity_poly.type
_entity_poly.pdbx_seq_one_letter_code
_entity_poly.pdbx_strand_id
1 'polypeptide(L)'
;MKLKGRKIVGGDAEGELIVSQKPLSFLGGVDPETGIVTDAESDIRGQSIAGKILAFPRGKGSTVGSYVIYALKKNGKAPKAIIVGEAETIVATGAIIAGIPMVDGIDVSKLKSGQRARVKADEGLVEIEE
;
A
#
# COMPACT_ATOMS: atom_id res chain seq x y z
N MET A 1 -3.23 -14.40 -12.58
CA MET A 1 -2.27 -14.85 -11.55
C MET A 1 -2.86 -14.61 -10.17
N LYS A 2 -2.72 -15.56 -9.29
CA LYS A 2 -3.18 -15.42 -7.90
C LYS A 2 -2.00 -15.58 -6.96
N LEU A 3 -1.90 -14.70 -5.98
CA LEU A 3 -0.86 -14.73 -4.95
C LEU A 3 -1.53 -14.85 -3.60
N LYS A 4 -1.01 -15.73 -2.76
CA LYS A 4 -1.55 -15.99 -1.43
C LYS A 4 -0.62 -15.44 -0.38
N GLY A 5 -1.16 -14.61 0.49
CA GLY A 5 -0.45 -14.06 1.63
C GLY A 5 -1.27 -14.21 2.89
N ARG A 6 -1.16 -13.22 3.77
CA ARG A 6 -1.80 -13.24 5.09
C ARG A 6 -2.62 -11.96 5.28
N LYS A 7 -3.82 -12.11 5.83
CA LYS A 7 -4.67 -10.98 6.20
C LYS A 7 -4.03 -10.16 7.32
N ILE A 8 -3.92 -8.86 7.11
CA ILE A 8 -3.55 -7.91 8.16
C ILE A 8 -4.77 -7.05 8.53
N VAL A 9 -5.44 -6.48 7.53
CA VAL A 9 -6.70 -5.76 7.71
C VAL A 9 -7.67 -6.29 6.67
N GLY A 10 -8.87 -6.69 7.10
CA GLY A 10 -9.88 -7.25 6.21
C GLY A 10 -10.49 -6.26 5.24
N GLY A 11 -11.20 -6.79 4.27
CA GLY A 11 -11.91 -6.02 3.25
C GLY A 11 -11.50 -6.40 1.84
N ASP A 12 -12.29 -5.94 0.89
CA ASP A 12 -12.05 -6.18 -0.54
C ASP A 12 -11.82 -4.85 -1.25
N ALA A 13 -10.91 -4.86 -2.22
CA ALA A 13 -10.67 -3.69 -3.06
C ALA A 13 -10.21 -4.14 -4.43
N GLU A 14 -10.46 -3.31 -5.43
CA GLU A 14 -10.07 -3.56 -6.81
C GLU A 14 -9.60 -2.26 -7.44
N GLY A 15 -8.55 -2.30 -8.21
CA GLY A 15 -8.05 -1.11 -8.88
C GLY A 15 -6.72 -1.34 -9.58
N GLU A 16 -6.16 -0.25 -10.04
CA GLU A 16 -4.86 -0.25 -10.70
C GLU A 16 -3.75 -0.34 -9.65
N LEU A 17 -2.76 -1.20 -9.92
CA LEU A 17 -1.57 -1.32 -9.09
C LEU A 17 -0.62 -0.14 -9.28
N ILE A 18 -0.06 0.33 -8.18
CA ILE A 18 1.15 1.13 -8.16
C ILE A 18 2.16 0.40 -7.29
N VAL A 19 3.31 0.07 -7.84
CA VAL A 19 4.28 -0.82 -7.20
C VAL A 19 5.61 -0.11 -7.01
N SER A 20 6.09 -0.08 -5.76
CA SER A 20 7.46 0.29 -5.43
C SER A 20 8.24 -0.97 -5.16
N GLN A 21 9.42 -1.11 -5.77
CA GLN A 21 10.32 -2.22 -5.45
C GLN A 21 11.25 -1.87 -4.29
N LYS A 22 11.13 -0.66 -3.76
CA LYS A 22 11.91 -0.18 -2.61
C LYS A 22 11.01 0.02 -1.40
N PRO A 23 11.53 -0.10 -0.18
CA PRO A 23 10.78 0.24 1.02
C PRO A 23 10.23 1.67 0.92
N LEU A 24 9.06 1.90 1.47
CA LEU A 24 8.35 3.19 1.36
C LEU A 24 8.25 3.86 2.73
N SER A 25 8.64 5.12 2.78
CA SER A 25 8.48 5.96 3.97
C SER A 25 7.25 6.84 3.79
N PHE A 26 6.39 6.90 4.81
CA PHE A 26 5.20 7.74 4.74
C PHE A 26 5.45 9.14 5.29
N LEU A 27 6.11 9.26 6.45
CA LEU A 27 6.43 10.59 6.98
C LEU A 27 7.55 11.21 6.14
N GLY A 28 7.23 12.32 5.48
CA GLY A 28 8.16 12.99 4.57
C GLY A 28 8.31 12.33 3.22
N GLY A 29 7.74 11.13 3.04
CA GLY A 29 7.83 10.39 1.77
C GLY A 29 6.54 10.37 0.96
N VAL A 30 5.41 10.70 1.58
CA VAL A 30 4.11 10.80 0.90
C VAL A 30 3.40 12.04 1.41
N ASP A 31 2.93 12.88 0.48
CA ASP A 31 2.16 14.08 0.84
C ASP A 31 0.73 13.67 1.21
N PRO A 32 0.30 13.88 2.46
CA PRO A 32 -1.03 13.45 2.90
C PRO A 32 -2.17 14.25 2.27
N GLU A 33 -1.91 15.41 1.70
CA GLU A 33 -2.94 16.23 1.05
C GLU A 33 -3.21 15.81 -0.39
N THR A 34 -2.22 15.24 -1.07
CA THR A 34 -2.32 14.88 -2.48
C THR A 34 -2.19 13.39 -2.76
N GLY A 35 -1.56 12.64 -1.85
CA GLY A 35 -1.22 11.24 -2.07
C GLY A 35 -0.02 11.05 -2.98
N ILE A 36 0.69 12.14 -3.32
CA ILE A 36 1.86 12.06 -4.19
C ILE A 36 3.09 11.65 -3.39
N VAL A 37 3.85 10.71 -3.94
CA VAL A 37 5.11 10.27 -3.34
C VAL A 37 6.18 11.34 -3.55
N THR A 38 6.76 11.81 -2.46
CA THR A 38 7.75 12.89 -2.44
C THR A 38 9.16 12.42 -2.06
N ASP A 39 9.30 11.17 -1.62
CA ASP A 39 10.60 10.60 -1.24
C ASP A 39 11.53 10.59 -2.45
N ALA A 40 12.66 11.29 -2.33
CA ALA A 40 13.64 11.44 -3.42
C ALA A 40 14.25 10.09 -3.82
N GLU A 41 14.27 9.11 -2.93
CA GLU A 41 14.85 7.79 -3.19
C GLU A 41 13.84 6.78 -3.71
N SER A 42 12.55 7.15 -3.74
CA SER A 42 11.51 6.22 -4.19
C SER A 42 11.50 6.06 -5.71
N ASP A 43 11.29 4.83 -6.17
CA ASP A 43 11.14 4.53 -7.59
C ASP A 43 9.76 4.93 -8.15
N ILE A 44 8.84 5.34 -7.28
CA ILE A 44 7.52 5.87 -7.68
C ILE A 44 7.36 7.35 -7.33
N ARG A 45 8.45 8.06 -7.11
CA ARG A 45 8.44 9.49 -6.81
C ARG A 45 7.64 10.27 -7.87
N GLY A 46 6.80 11.19 -7.40
CA GLY A 46 5.97 12.02 -8.27
C GLY A 46 4.65 11.39 -8.67
N GLN A 47 4.43 10.13 -8.35
CA GLN A 47 3.18 9.44 -8.66
C GLN A 47 2.25 9.47 -7.44
N SER A 48 0.94 9.45 -7.71
CA SER A 48 -0.06 9.44 -6.64
C SER A 48 -0.47 8.01 -6.32
N ILE A 49 -0.58 7.71 -5.01
CA ILE A 49 -1.11 6.43 -4.53
C ILE A 49 -2.62 6.49 -4.30
N ALA A 50 -3.22 7.67 -4.46
CA ALA A 50 -4.64 7.88 -4.16
C ALA A 50 -5.54 7.00 -5.05
N GLY A 51 -6.42 6.25 -4.42
CA GLY A 51 -7.38 5.41 -5.13
C GLY A 51 -6.80 4.21 -5.87
N LYS A 52 -5.53 3.90 -5.65
CA LYS A 52 -4.86 2.76 -6.29
C LYS A 52 -4.63 1.63 -5.31
N ILE A 53 -4.23 0.48 -5.82
CA ILE A 53 -3.76 -0.63 -5.01
C ILE A 53 -2.24 -0.45 -4.87
N LEU A 54 -1.80 -0.13 -3.67
CA LEU A 54 -0.39 0.17 -3.40
C LEU A 54 0.35 -1.08 -2.96
N ALA A 55 1.45 -1.40 -3.64
CA ALA A 55 2.30 -2.54 -3.28
C ALA A 55 3.74 -2.07 -3.08
N PHE A 56 4.40 -2.57 -2.04
CA PHE A 56 5.80 -2.29 -1.75
C PHE A 56 6.36 -3.36 -0.80
N PRO A 57 7.70 -3.51 -0.70
CA PRO A 57 8.25 -4.59 0.11
C PRO A 57 7.93 -4.45 1.60
N ARG A 58 8.10 -3.24 2.13
CA ARG A 58 7.82 -2.93 3.55
C ARG A 58 7.92 -1.43 3.78
N GLY A 59 7.38 -0.98 4.89
CA GLY A 59 7.53 0.41 5.33
C GLY A 59 8.89 0.65 5.97
N LYS A 60 9.25 1.91 6.08
CA LYS A 60 10.45 2.36 6.77
C LYS A 60 10.21 3.75 7.35
N GLY A 61 11.15 4.24 8.13
CA GLY A 61 11.14 5.61 8.62
C GLY A 61 10.49 5.75 9.99
N SER A 62 9.92 6.92 10.23
CA SER A 62 9.37 7.29 11.53
C SER A 62 8.07 6.57 11.84
N THR A 63 7.86 6.22 13.12
CA THR A 63 6.59 5.67 13.61
C THR A 63 5.43 6.64 13.42
N VAL A 64 5.70 7.94 13.29
CA VAL A 64 4.68 8.94 12.97
C VAL A 64 4.09 8.73 11.58
N GLY A 65 4.75 7.94 10.73
CA GLY A 65 4.22 7.57 9.41
C GLY A 65 2.84 6.93 9.47
N SER A 66 2.49 6.26 10.57
CA SER A 66 1.14 5.70 10.75
C SER A 66 0.06 6.79 10.72
N TYR A 67 0.36 7.97 11.27
CA TYR A 67 -0.55 9.11 11.23
C TYR A 67 -0.67 9.72 9.84
N VAL A 68 0.40 9.62 9.04
CA VAL A 68 0.34 10.06 7.63
C VAL A 68 -0.66 9.20 6.86
N ILE A 69 -0.65 7.89 7.09
CA ILE A 69 -1.61 6.99 6.47
C ILE A 69 -3.05 7.35 6.87
N TYR A 70 -3.26 7.64 8.14
CA TYR A 70 -4.56 8.09 8.63
C TYR A 70 -4.99 9.41 7.98
N ALA A 71 -4.08 10.37 7.87
CA ALA A 71 -4.36 11.66 7.22
C ALA A 71 -4.71 11.49 5.75
N LEU A 72 -4.02 10.59 5.04
CA LEU A 72 -4.36 10.25 3.66
C LEU A 72 -5.81 9.79 3.57
N LYS A 73 -6.24 8.92 4.47
CA LYS A 73 -7.62 8.42 4.48
C LYS A 73 -8.61 9.55 4.73
N LYS A 74 -8.33 10.41 5.69
CA LYS A 74 -9.21 11.55 6.00
C LYS A 74 -9.33 12.51 4.83
N ASN A 75 -8.25 12.69 4.07
CA ASN A 75 -8.21 13.60 2.94
C ASN A 75 -8.76 12.98 1.64
N GLY A 76 -9.18 11.72 1.68
CA GLY A 76 -9.67 11.02 0.49
C GLY A 76 -8.57 10.69 -0.51
N LYS A 77 -7.32 10.60 -0.05
CA LYS A 77 -6.14 10.35 -0.87
C LYS A 77 -5.43 9.05 -0.55
N ALA A 78 -6.06 8.19 0.24
CA ALA A 78 -5.49 6.90 0.59
C ALA A 78 -5.59 5.90 -0.57
N PRO A 79 -4.68 4.90 -0.59
CA PRO A 79 -4.86 3.77 -1.49
C PRO A 79 -6.11 2.98 -1.08
N LYS A 80 -6.66 2.22 -2.03
CA LYS A 80 -7.82 1.35 -1.77
C LYS A 80 -7.42 0.11 -0.98
N ALA A 81 -6.20 -0.36 -1.15
CA ALA A 81 -5.64 -1.48 -0.40
C ALA A 81 -4.12 -1.39 -0.42
N ILE A 82 -3.50 -2.10 0.52
CA ILE A 82 -2.05 -2.16 0.65
C ILE A 82 -1.58 -3.61 0.57
N ILE A 83 -0.60 -3.86 -0.28
CA ILE A 83 0.03 -5.17 -0.46
C ILE A 83 1.50 -5.02 -0.08
N VAL A 84 1.99 -5.82 0.85
CA VAL A 84 3.39 -5.76 1.27
C VAL A 84 4.02 -7.14 1.32
N GLY A 85 5.35 -7.18 1.23
CA GLY A 85 6.10 -8.39 1.50
C GLY A 85 6.10 -8.70 2.98
N GLU A 86 6.34 -7.68 3.79
CA GLU A 86 6.37 -7.79 5.24
C GLU A 86 5.58 -6.65 5.87
N ALA A 87 4.60 -6.99 6.71
CA ALA A 87 3.83 -6.01 7.45
C ALA A 87 4.64 -5.55 8.65
N GLU A 88 5.35 -4.42 8.49
CA GLU A 88 6.03 -3.84 9.63
C GLU A 88 5.05 -2.93 10.40
N THR A 89 5.42 -2.60 11.64
CA THR A 89 4.51 -1.98 12.61
C THR A 89 3.90 -0.67 12.14
N ILE A 90 4.66 0.19 11.47
CA ILE A 90 4.20 1.54 11.06
C ILE A 90 3.04 1.43 10.09
N VAL A 91 3.21 0.65 9.03
CA VAL A 91 2.19 0.51 7.99
C VAL A 91 1.00 -0.29 8.50
N ALA A 92 1.24 -1.37 9.25
CA ALA A 92 0.16 -2.16 9.81
C ALA A 92 -0.72 -1.31 10.74
N THR A 93 -0.10 -0.54 11.63
CA THR A 93 -0.84 0.36 12.53
C THR A 93 -1.65 1.39 11.76
N GLY A 94 -1.03 2.02 10.76
CA GLY A 94 -1.72 3.00 9.93
C GLY A 94 -2.90 2.42 9.18
N ALA A 95 -2.74 1.24 8.59
CA ALA A 95 -3.81 0.57 7.86
C ALA A 95 -4.97 0.18 8.78
N ILE A 96 -4.67 -0.30 9.99
CA ILE A 96 -5.68 -0.67 10.98
C ILE A 96 -6.49 0.58 11.38
N ILE A 97 -5.82 1.67 11.73
CA ILE A 97 -6.48 2.90 12.16
C ILE A 97 -7.33 3.49 11.02
N ALA A 98 -6.79 3.45 9.80
CA ALA A 98 -7.45 4.04 8.64
C ALA A 98 -8.52 3.11 8.02
N GLY A 99 -8.57 1.85 8.41
CA GLY A 99 -9.51 0.90 7.85
C GLY A 99 -9.20 0.54 6.40
N ILE A 100 -7.92 0.51 6.03
CA ILE A 100 -7.49 0.17 4.67
C ILE A 100 -7.19 -1.33 4.60
N PRO A 101 -7.83 -2.09 3.69
CA PRO A 101 -7.49 -3.51 3.52
C PRO A 101 -6.01 -3.72 3.28
N MET A 102 -5.41 -4.70 3.95
CA MET A 102 -3.97 -4.94 3.86
C MET A 102 -3.66 -6.43 3.93
N VAL A 103 -2.76 -6.87 3.04
CA VAL A 103 -2.26 -8.25 2.97
C VAL A 103 -0.73 -8.21 2.99
N ASP A 104 -0.10 -9.11 3.73
CA ASP A 104 1.36 -9.27 3.68
C ASP A 104 1.75 -10.66 3.18
N GLY A 105 3.05 -10.91 3.12
CA GLY A 105 3.56 -12.19 2.64
C GLY A 105 3.51 -12.34 1.12
N ILE A 106 3.39 -11.23 0.40
CA ILE A 106 3.32 -11.22 -1.07
C ILE A 106 4.69 -10.83 -1.64
N ASP A 107 5.17 -11.59 -2.61
CA ASP A 107 6.40 -11.24 -3.32
C ASP A 107 6.09 -10.12 -4.32
N VAL A 108 6.34 -8.87 -3.92
CA VAL A 108 6.02 -7.72 -4.74
C VAL A 108 6.88 -7.61 -6.00
N SER A 109 7.98 -8.36 -6.10
CA SER A 109 8.79 -8.39 -7.31
C SER A 109 8.04 -9.02 -8.48
N LYS A 110 6.98 -9.75 -8.22
CA LYS A 110 6.11 -10.34 -9.25
C LYS A 110 5.03 -9.39 -9.75
N LEU A 111 4.92 -8.20 -9.17
CA LEU A 111 3.89 -7.23 -9.50
C LEU A 111 4.48 -6.07 -10.30
N LYS A 112 3.64 -5.46 -11.14
CA LYS A 112 4.04 -4.31 -11.96
C LYS A 112 2.98 -3.22 -11.90
N SER A 113 3.43 -1.98 -11.82
CA SER A 113 2.53 -0.82 -11.91
C SER A 113 1.74 -0.87 -13.21
N GLY A 114 0.48 -0.49 -13.13
CA GLY A 114 -0.42 -0.49 -14.27
C GLY A 114 -1.26 -1.75 -14.42
N GLN A 115 -0.88 -2.85 -13.78
CA GLN A 115 -1.72 -4.05 -13.76
C GLN A 115 -2.98 -3.77 -12.94
N ARG A 116 -4.06 -4.48 -13.27
CA ARG A 116 -5.28 -4.40 -12.47
C ARG A 116 -5.27 -5.53 -11.46
N ALA A 117 -5.60 -5.20 -10.23
CA ALA A 117 -5.57 -6.15 -9.11
C ALA A 117 -6.87 -6.12 -8.33
N ARG A 118 -7.21 -7.28 -7.77
CA ARG A 118 -8.28 -7.42 -6.78
C ARG A 118 -7.66 -7.98 -5.51
N VAL A 119 -7.88 -7.30 -4.40
CA VAL A 119 -7.41 -7.73 -3.09
C VAL A 119 -8.60 -8.25 -2.29
N LYS A 120 -8.54 -9.51 -1.92
CA LYS A 120 -9.52 -10.15 -1.02
C LYS A 120 -8.79 -10.40 0.30
N ALA A 121 -8.67 -9.35 1.11
CA ALA A 121 -7.81 -9.39 2.29
C ALA A 121 -8.27 -10.40 3.33
N ASP A 122 -9.58 -10.63 3.46
CA ASP A 122 -10.07 -11.65 4.42
C ASP A 122 -9.57 -13.04 4.10
N GLU A 123 -9.27 -13.31 2.83
CA GLU A 123 -8.70 -14.59 2.38
C GLU A 123 -7.18 -14.53 2.23
N GLY A 124 -6.57 -13.36 2.44
CA GLY A 124 -5.16 -13.15 2.17
C GLY A 124 -4.80 -13.25 0.69
N LEU A 125 -5.76 -13.06 -0.20
CA LEU A 125 -5.61 -13.34 -1.63
C LEU A 125 -5.47 -12.07 -2.45
N VAL A 126 -4.52 -12.08 -3.38
CA VAL A 126 -4.32 -11.03 -4.38
C VAL A 126 -4.46 -11.67 -5.76
N GLU A 127 -5.41 -11.17 -6.55
CA GLU A 127 -5.63 -11.63 -7.93
C GLU A 127 -5.15 -10.54 -8.88
N ILE A 128 -4.30 -10.92 -9.82
CA ILE A 128 -3.77 -10.01 -10.84
C ILE A 128 -4.38 -10.37 -12.18
N GLU A 129 -4.99 -9.40 -12.83
CA GLU A 129 -5.51 -9.53 -14.17
C GLU A 129 -4.37 -9.46 -15.17
N GLU A 130 -4.31 -10.43 -16.05
CA GLU A 130 -3.23 -10.54 -17.03
C GLU A 130 -3.65 -10.14 -18.43
#